data_7b9b217140ef62893f877b3e74dcaa75
#
_entry.id   7b9b217140ef62893f877b3e74dcaa75
#
_cell.length_a   1.000
_cell.length_b   1.000
_cell.length_c   1.000
_cell.angle_alpha   90.00
_cell.angle_beta   90.00
_cell.angle_gamma   90.00
#
_symmetry.space_group_name_H-M   'P 1'
#
loop_
_entity.id
_entity.type
_entity.pdbx_description
1 polymer ?
#
loop_
_entity_poly.entity_id
_entity_poly.type
_entity_poly.pdbx_seq_one_letter_code
_entity_poly.pdbx_strand_id
1 'polypeptide(L)'
;MILNNADNIMVGSRQVSSVYAGSQLVWNKGGLPSGYTKVLYLRSTGTQAIDTGYTPNNSSGFELKLRKYDTADTIQLGCCTGTDGRWASNFAGNQPNIAWNSITYVGSVYTIDTPYIARLNYRNNSMSQVFNADGSLFGEVDISSKGTLATQSYTALMFAGHWRSSSISLASNCAIYYAQITEGTNIVRNFIPCLDPNNTPCMYDTVTAQAYYNIGTGDFSYASF
;
A
#
# COMPACT_ATOMS: atom_id res chain seq x y z
N MET A 1 7.23 10.48 -25.89
CA MET A 1 6.66 11.27 -24.78
C MET A 1 6.09 10.28 -23.78
N ILE A 2 6.59 10.24 -22.55
CA ILE A 2 6.07 9.34 -21.51
C ILE A 2 5.11 10.18 -20.65
N LEU A 3 3.81 9.82 -20.65
CA LEU A 3 2.76 10.53 -19.90
C LEU A 3 2.44 9.88 -18.55
N ASN A 4 3.39 9.16 -17.98
CA ASN A 4 3.17 8.28 -16.82
C ASN A 4 2.71 8.96 -15.53
N ASN A 5 2.74 10.29 -15.45
CA ASN A 5 2.37 11.04 -14.23
C ASN A 5 1.28 12.11 -14.46
N ALA A 6 0.56 12.04 -15.56
CA ALA A 6 -0.54 12.99 -15.80
C ALA A 6 -1.83 12.44 -15.18
N ASP A 7 -2.29 13.04 -14.08
CA ASP A 7 -3.58 12.69 -13.48
C ASP A 7 -4.76 13.03 -14.39
N ASN A 8 -4.60 14.05 -15.26
CA ASN A 8 -5.58 14.50 -16.21
C ASN A 8 -4.92 14.98 -17.51
N ILE A 9 -5.38 14.47 -18.63
CA ILE A 9 -5.06 15.00 -19.95
C ILE A 9 -6.31 15.69 -20.51
N MET A 10 -6.18 16.94 -20.96
CA MET A 10 -7.25 17.73 -21.52
C MET A 10 -6.95 18.06 -22.98
N VAL A 11 -7.96 18.02 -23.84
CA VAL A 11 -7.94 18.59 -25.17
C VAL A 11 -9.04 19.66 -25.24
N GLY A 12 -8.65 20.92 -25.12
CA GLY A 12 -9.56 22.03 -24.86
C GLY A 12 -10.28 21.83 -23.50
N SER A 13 -11.61 21.87 -23.50
CA SER A 13 -12.44 21.64 -22.31
C SER A 13 -12.81 20.17 -22.08
N ARG A 14 -12.37 19.25 -22.95
CA ARG A 14 -12.72 17.82 -22.87
C ARG A 14 -11.63 17.04 -22.16
N GLN A 15 -12.01 16.25 -21.15
CA GLN A 15 -11.11 15.31 -20.50
C GLN A 15 -10.88 14.10 -21.40
N VAL A 16 -9.60 13.76 -21.61
CA VAL A 16 -9.17 12.56 -22.33
C VAL A 16 -9.27 11.36 -21.37
N SER A 17 -9.84 10.26 -21.82
CA SER A 17 -9.92 9.01 -21.04
C SER A 17 -8.74 8.08 -21.31
N SER A 18 -8.16 8.13 -22.51
CA SER A 18 -7.05 7.28 -22.92
C SER A 18 -6.23 7.93 -24.03
N VAL A 19 -4.94 7.66 -24.08
CA VAL A 19 -4.04 8.05 -25.17
C VAL A 19 -3.37 6.82 -25.75
N TYR A 20 -3.34 6.72 -27.07
CA TYR A 20 -2.72 5.62 -27.80
C TYR A 20 -1.54 6.10 -28.67
N ALA A 21 -0.52 5.28 -28.80
CA ALA A 21 0.52 5.39 -29.81
C ALA A 21 0.32 4.23 -30.82
N GLY A 22 -0.34 4.52 -31.92
CA GLY A 22 -0.86 3.47 -32.83
C GLY A 22 -1.94 2.64 -32.11
N SER A 23 -1.77 1.32 -32.04
CA SER A 23 -2.66 0.43 -31.30
C SER A 23 -2.26 0.22 -29.83
N GLN A 24 -1.12 0.77 -29.41
CA GLN A 24 -0.64 0.62 -28.03
C GLN A 24 -1.22 1.71 -27.13
N LEU A 25 -1.89 1.31 -26.05
CA LEU A 25 -2.33 2.22 -24.99
C LEU A 25 -1.09 2.76 -24.27
N VAL A 26 -0.89 4.08 -24.29
CA VAL A 26 0.24 4.75 -23.61
C VAL A 26 -0.17 5.55 -22.39
N TRP A 27 -1.47 5.82 -22.24
CA TRP A 27 -2.01 6.46 -21.04
C TRP A 27 -3.51 6.20 -20.93
N ASN A 28 -3.97 5.94 -19.72
CA ASN A 28 -5.38 5.80 -19.37
C ASN A 28 -5.69 6.61 -18.11
N LYS A 29 -6.84 7.25 -18.04
CA LYS A 29 -7.31 7.94 -16.85
C LYS A 29 -7.40 6.95 -15.67
N GLY A 30 -6.58 7.18 -14.63
CA GLY A 30 -6.49 6.27 -13.48
C GLY A 30 -5.37 5.24 -13.57
N GLY A 31 -4.53 5.27 -14.64
CA GLY A 31 -3.30 4.47 -14.71
C GLY A 31 -3.49 2.97 -14.98
N LEU A 32 -4.71 2.52 -15.29
CA LEU A 32 -5.00 1.11 -15.58
C LEU A 32 -5.00 0.81 -17.09
N PRO A 33 -4.54 -0.38 -17.53
CA PRO A 33 -4.64 -0.82 -18.91
C PRO A 33 -6.09 -1.06 -19.34
N SER A 34 -6.30 -1.20 -20.65
CA SER A 34 -7.61 -1.58 -21.21
C SER A 34 -8.06 -2.93 -20.62
N GLY A 35 -9.36 -3.03 -20.33
CA GLY A 35 -9.98 -4.22 -19.75
C GLY A 35 -9.93 -4.30 -18.22
N TYR A 36 -9.09 -3.51 -17.58
CA TYR A 36 -9.11 -3.40 -16.11
C TYR A 36 -10.17 -2.41 -15.64
N THR A 37 -10.85 -2.74 -14.56
CA THR A 37 -11.86 -1.86 -13.93
C THR A 37 -11.37 -1.41 -12.56
N LYS A 38 -11.18 -0.09 -12.37
CA LYS A 38 -10.82 0.46 -11.07
C LYS A 38 -11.93 0.26 -10.06
N VAL A 39 -11.58 -0.15 -8.84
CA VAL A 39 -12.48 -0.23 -7.70
C VAL A 39 -12.03 0.70 -6.59
N LEU A 40 -12.92 1.01 -5.64
CA LEU A 40 -12.63 1.95 -4.56
C LEU A 40 -11.57 1.39 -3.60
N TYR A 41 -11.65 0.10 -3.29
CA TYR A 41 -10.71 -0.65 -2.44
C TYR A 41 -10.80 -2.15 -2.70
N LEU A 42 -9.76 -2.89 -2.33
CA LEU A 42 -9.87 -4.31 -2.02
C LEU A 42 -9.97 -4.49 -0.50
N ARG A 43 -10.78 -5.46 -0.07
CA ARG A 43 -10.96 -5.81 1.34
C ARG A 43 -10.60 -7.28 1.58
N SER A 44 -9.71 -7.49 2.54
CA SER A 44 -9.39 -8.78 3.13
C SER A 44 -10.26 -9.02 4.36
N THR A 45 -10.60 -10.29 4.61
CA THR A 45 -11.25 -10.76 5.84
C THR A 45 -10.26 -11.37 6.84
N GLY A 46 -8.96 -11.27 6.57
CA GLY A 46 -7.89 -11.80 7.41
C GLY A 46 -7.28 -13.11 6.90
N THR A 47 -7.52 -13.47 5.63
CA THR A 47 -6.94 -14.68 5.00
C THR A 47 -6.28 -14.40 3.66
N GLN A 48 -6.55 -13.25 3.05
CA GLN A 48 -5.99 -12.82 1.78
C GLN A 48 -4.68 -12.07 2.01
N ALA A 49 -3.76 -12.20 1.05
CA ALA A 49 -2.50 -11.45 1.01
C ALA A 49 -2.07 -11.24 -0.43
N ILE A 50 -1.33 -10.16 -0.68
CA ILE A 50 -0.69 -9.89 -1.98
C ILE A 50 0.79 -9.65 -1.74
N ASP A 51 1.65 -10.40 -2.43
CA ASP A 51 3.09 -10.14 -2.44
C ASP A 51 3.39 -8.96 -3.36
N THR A 52 4.02 -7.92 -2.82
CA THR A 52 4.36 -6.70 -3.57
C THR A 52 5.55 -6.91 -4.52
N GLY A 53 6.26 -8.03 -4.42
CA GLY A 53 7.52 -8.27 -5.11
C GLY A 53 8.62 -7.27 -4.75
N TYR A 54 8.50 -6.57 -3.60
CA TYR A 54 9.43 -5.56 -3.16
C TYR A 54 10.05 -5.93 -1.81
N THR A 55 11.38 -5.98 -1.76
CA THR A 55 12.14 -6.19 -0.52
C THR A 55 12.64 -4.85 0.01
N PRO A 56 12.19 -4.39 1.18
CA PRO A 56 12.58 -3.09 1.73
C PRO A 56 14.07 -2.99 2.07
N ASN A 57 14.61 -1.78 1.94
CA ASN A 57 15.98 -1.39 2.27
C ASN A 57 16.00 -0.06 3.05
N ASN A 58 17.19 0.47 3.34
CA ASN A 58 17.36 1.69 4.15
C ASN A 58 16.77 2.97 3.53
N SER A 59 16.52 2.99 2.24
CA SER A 59 15.90 4.14 1.56
C SER A 59 14.40 3.94 1.34
N SER A 60 13.85 2.81 1.77
CA SER A 60 12.45 2.45 1.55
C SER A 60 11.51 3.24 2.44
N GLY A 61 10.44 3.71 1.86
CA GLY A 61 9.30 4.27 2.57
C GLY A 61 7.99 3.78 1.95
N PHE A 62 6.88 4.07 2.60
CA PHE A 62 5.55 3.82 2.02
C PHE A 62 4.54 4.90 2.40
N GLU A 63 3.50 4.99 1.57
CA GLU A 63 2.21 5.58 1.89
C GLU A 63 1.12 4.55 1.61
N LEU A 64 0.21 4.36 2.56
CA LEU A 64 -0.87 3.40 2.50
C LEU A 64 -2.16 4.04 2.99
N LYS A 65 -3.21 4.09 2.14
CA LYS A 65 -4.55 4.45 2.58
C LYS A 65 -5.37 3.21 2.84
N LEU A 66 -5.87 3.08 4.05
CA LEU A 66 -6.55 1.88 4.50
C LEU A 66 -7.71 2.17 5.46
N ARG A 67 -8.51 1.13 5.72
CA ARG A 67 -9.54 1.07 6.76
C ARG A 67 -9.43 -0.27 7.46
N LYS A 68 -9.28 -0.28 8.78
CA LYS A 68 -9.26 -1.50 9.58
C LYS A 68 -10.63 -1.76 10.21
N TYR A 69 -11.05 -3.03 10.24
CA TYR A 69 -12.41 -3.41 10.69
C TYR A 69 -12.44 -4.10 12.05
N ASP A 70 -11.30 -4.41 12.64
CA ASP A 70 -11.19 -5.05 13.95
C ASP A 70 -10.01 -4.50 14.75
N THR A 71 -9.85 -4.96 15.98
CA THR A 71 -8.78 -4.55 16.90
C THR A 71 -7.61 -5.54 16.96
N ALA A 72 -7.62 -6.59 16.12
CA ALA A 72 -6.58 -7.60 16.14
C ALA A 72 -5.22 -7.04 15.75
N ASP A 73 -4.16 -7.57 16.38
CA ASP A 73 -2.78 -7.24 16.05
C ASP A 73 -2.40 -7.88 14.73
N THR A 74 -2.42 -7.08 13.66
CA THR A 74 -2.23 -7.56 12.29
C THR A 74 -1.41 -6.57 11.47
N ILE A 75 -0.80 -7.05 10.39
CA ILE A 75 -0.02 -6.24 9.45
C ILE A 75 -0.89 -5.92 8.22
N GLN A 76 -0.93 -4.65 7.81
CA GLN A 76 -1.64 -4.20 6.62
C GLN A 76 -0.72 -4.09 5.41
N LEU A 77 0.55 -3.74 5.64
CA LEU A 77 1.62 -3.73 4.65
C LEU A 77 2.94 -3.95 5.37
N GLY A 78 3.73 -4.93 4.96
CA GLY A 78 5.09 -5.02 5.48
C GLY A 78 5.72 -6.39 5.51
N CYS A 79 6.91 -6.42 6.10
CA CYS A 79 7.69 -7.62 6.42
C CYS A 79 8.49 -7.40 7.70
N CYS A 80 8.99 -8.49 8.27
CA CYS A 80 9.82 -8.46 9.46
C CYS A 80 10.87 -9.58 9.39
N THR A 81 12.14 -9.20 9.40
CA THR A 81 13.26 -10.13 9.51
C THR A 81 13.83 -10.06 10.93
N GLY A 82 13.81 -11.18 11.67
CA GLY A 82 14.33 -11.23 13.03
C GLY A 82 13.48 -10.49 14.08
N THR A 83 14.11 -10.09 15.20
CA THR A 83 13.43 -9.41 16.32
C THR A 83 13.24 -7.92 16.08
N ASP A 84 14.18 -7.27 15.38
CA ASP A 84 14.29 -5.83 15.27
C ASP A 84 14.24 -5.31 13.81
N GLY A 85 14.02 -6.19 12.83
CA GLY A 85 13.97 -5.83 11.42
C GLY A 85 12.55 -5.64 10.91
N ARG A 86 11.80 -4.68 11.44
CA ARG A 86 10.41 -4.42 11.01
C ARG A 86 10.34 -3.27 10.03
N TRP A 87 9.68 -3.49 8.92
CA TRP A 87 9.23 -2.46 8.00
C TRP A 87 7.75 -2.71 7.73
N ALA A 88 6.88 -2.02 8.47
CA ALA A 88 5.47 -2.37 8.45
C ALA A 88 4.53 -1.24 8.89
N SER A 89 3.33 -1.24 8.31
CA SER A 89 2.11 -0.69 8.89
C SER A 89 1.38 -1.83 9.60
N ASN A 90 1.19 -1.72 10.90
CA ASN A 90 0.43 -2.67 11.68
C ASN A 90 -0.43 -1.97 12.74
N PHE A 91 -1.31 -2.74 13.38
CA PHE A 91 -2.08 -2.31 14.54
C PHE A 91 -1.73 -3.19 15.72
N ALA A 92 -1.66 -2.55 16.90
CA ALA A 92 -1.65 -3.22 18.17
C ALA A 92 -2.87 -2.71 18.96
N GLY A 93 -3.91 -3.55 19.05
CA GLY A 93 -5.22 -3.09 19.49
C GLY A 93 -5.80 -2.03 18.54
N ASN A 94 -6.21 -0.89 19.09
CA ASN A 94 -6.74 0.25 18.30
C ASN A 94 -5.67 1.30 17.98
N GLN A 95 -4.41 1.05 18.24
CA GLN A 95 -3.36 2.05 18.03
C GLN A 95 -2.56 1.76 16.77
N PRO A 96 -2.43 2.72 15.83
CA PRO A 96 -1.56 2.59 14.67
C PRO A 96 -0.11 2.41 15.11
N ASN A 97 0.57 1.46 14.51
CA ASN A 97 1.96 1.16 14.75
C ASN A 97 2.68 1.10 13.41
N ILE A 98 3.48 2.12 13.14
CA ILE A 98 4.21 2.25 11.88
C ILE A 98 5.69 1.99 12.19
N ALA A 99 6.13 0.76 11.91
CA ALA A 99 7.38 0.23 12.43
C ALA A 99 8.57 0.39 11.47
N TRP A 100 9.65 0.96 12.00
CA TRP A 100 10.99 0.93 11.43
C TRP A 100 11.93 0.27 12.43
N ASN A 101 12.48 -0.90 12.12
CA ASN A 101 13.22 -1.80 13.02
C ASN A 101 12.39 -2.26 14.22
N SER A 102 11.88 -1.35 15.02
CA SER A 102 11.09 -1.60 16.22
C SER A 102 9.70 -1.00 16.14
N ILE A 103 8.83 -1.41 17.05
CA ILE A 103 7.48 -0.87 17.22
C ILE A 103 7.53 0.65 17.41
N THR A 104 6.66 1.37 16.68
CA THR A 104 6.49 2.82 16.80
C THR A 104 5.00 3.13 16.80
N TYR A 105 4.45 3.38 17.98
CA TYR A 105 3.07 3.83 18.12
C TYR A 105 2.94 5.28 17.67
N VAL A 106 2.00 5.55 16.79
CA VAL A 106 1.79 6.87 16.20
C VAL A 106 0.42 7.40 16.62
N GLY A 107 0.42 8.49 17.36
CA GLY A 107 -0.79 9.09 17.90
C GLY A 107 -1.40 8.29 19.05
N SER A 108 -2.69 8.49 19.27
CA SER A 108 -3.50 7.81 20.27
C SER A 108 -4.31 6.66 19.65
N VAL A 109 -5.33 6.18 20.37
CA VAL A 109 -6.27 5.18 19.86
C VAL A 109 -7.01 5.73 18.64
N TYR A 110 -7.05 4.97 17.55
CA TYR A 110 -7.74 5.30 16.32
C TYR A 110 -9.10 4.58 16.25
N THR A 111 -10.09 5.26 15.70
CA THR A 111 -11.43 4.67 15.54
C THR A 111 -11.40 3.64 14.41
N ILE A 112 -11.68 2.36 14.72
CA ILE A 112 -11.85 1.32 13.71
C ILE A 112 -12.99 1.67 12.75
N ASP A 113 -13.00 1.02 11.58
CA ASP A 113 -13.97 1.27 10.51
C ASP A 113 -13.94 2.71 9.94
N THR A 114 -12.84 3.42 10.19
CA THR A 114 -12.58 4.76 9.65
C THR A 114 -11.34 4.72 8.75
N PRO A 115 -11.37 5.29 7.53
CA PRO A 115 -10.19 5.34 6.68
C PRO A 115 -9.12 6.28 7.24
N TYR A 116 -7.85 5.90 7.08
CA TYR A 116 -6.70 6.75 7.41
C TYR A 116 -5.55 6.51 6.42
N ILE A 117 -4.53 7.38 6.48
CA ILE A 117 -3.31 7.25 5.69
C ILE A 117 -2.14 7.02 6.65
N ALA A 118 -1.41 5.92 6.45
CA ALA A 118 -0.18 5.60 7.14
C ALA A 118 1.02 5.90 6.24
N ARG A 119 2.05 6.54 6.79
CA ARG A 119 3.33 6.80 6.12
C ARG A 119 4.49 6.34 6.98
N LEU A 120 5.46 5.70 6.37
CA LEU A 120 6.76 5.36 6.96
C LEU A 120 7.86 5.86 6.05
N ASN A 121 8.76 6.70 6.57
CA ASN A 121 9.90 7.24 5.81
C ASN A 121 9.54 7.66 4.38
N TYR A 122 8.29 8.07 4.18
CA TYR A 122 7.76 8.36 2.86
C TYR A 122 8.55 9.51 2.23
N ARG A 123 9.13 9.24 1.06
CA ARG A 123 10.05 10.15 0.37
C ARG A 123 11.24 10.59 1.22
N ASN A 124 11.75 9.66 2.06
CA ASN A 124 12.95 9.86 2.88
C ASN A 124 12.83 10.97 3.93
N ASN A 125 11.65 11.12 4.53
CA ASN A 125 11.37 12.15 5.53
C ASN A 125 11.73 11.76 6.97
N SER A 126 12.21 10.53 7.20
CA SER A 126 12.56 9.96 8.51
C SER A 126 11.43 10.04 9.55
N MET A 127 10.18 9.94 9.09
CA MET A 127 9.00 10.02 9.94
C MET A 127 8.14 8.78 9.82
N SER A 128 7.50 8.40 10.93
CA SER A 128 6.30 7.56 10.97
C SER A 128 5.10 8.45 11.23
N GLN A 129 4.11 8.46 10.32
CA GLN A 129 3.01 9.41 10.34
C GLN A 129 1.67 8.71 10.10
N VAL A 130 0.63 9.21 10.75
CA VAL A 130 -0.76 8.85 10.47
C VAL A 130 -1.56 10.12 10.21
N PHE A 131 -2.38 10.09 9.16
CA PHE A 131 -3.28 11.17 8.79
C PHE A 131 -4.72 10.65 8.79
N ASN A 132 -5.66 11.51 9.15
CA ASN A 132 -7.08 11.27 8.94
C ASN A 132 -7.40 11.17 7.44
N ALA A 133 -8.59 10.69 7.10
CA ALA A 133 -9.03 10.55 5.71
C ALA A 133 -9.08 11.87 4.93
N ASP A 134 -9.27 12.99 5.62
CA ASP A 134 -9.28 14.36 5.08
C ASP A 134 -7.86 14.95 4.89
N GLY A 135 -6.82 14.21 5.25
CA GLY A 135 -5.41 14.61 5.14
C GLY A 135 -4.89 15.40 6.34
N SER A 136 -5.70 15.66 7.37
CA SER A 136 -5.21 16.27 8.61
C SER A 136 -4.30 15.30 9.39
N LEU A 137 -3.23 15.81 10.00
CA LEU A 137 -2.29 15.00 10.78
C LEU A 137 -2.98 14.46 12.05
N PHE A 138 -2.98 13.14 12.22
CA PHE A 138 -3.44 12.48 13.44
C PHE A 138 -2.30 12.29 14.45
N GLY A 139 -1.11 11.95 13.97
CA GLY A 139 0.08 11.81 14.80
C GLY A 139 1.33 11.53 13.99
N GLU A 140 2.48 11.81 14.59
CA GLU A 140 3.77 11.53 13.98
C GLU A 140 4.85 11.22 15.01
N VAL A 141 5.88 10.48 14.58
CA VAL A 141 7.06 10.13 15.37
C VAL A 141 8.28 10.19 14.48
N ASP A 142 9.33 10.88 14.93
CA ASP A 142 10.65 10.88 14.30
C ASP A 142 11.31 9.52 14.49
N ILE A 143 11.74 8.90 13.39
CA ILE A 143 12.43 7.61 13.37
C ILE A 143 13.92 7.72 13.06
N SER A 144 14.47 8.92 12.93
CA SER A 144 15.89 9.14 12.62
C SER A 144 16.85 8.46 13.61
N SER A 145 16.46 8.37 14.88
CA SER A 145 17.22 7.70 15.94
C SER A 145 17.14 6.18 15.92
N LYS A 146 16.28 5.57 15.10
CA LYS A 146 16.09 4.10 15.05
C LYS A 146 17.16 3.38 14.21
N GLY A 147 18.12 4.12 13.66
CA GLY A 147 19.23 3.57 12.88
C GLY A 147 18.81 3.02 11.52
N THR A 148 19.73 2.32 10.89
CA THR A 148 19.52 1.68 9.59
C THR A 148 18.56 0.50 9.72
N LEU A 149 17.68 0.35 8.72
CA LEU A 149 16.78 -0.81 8.65
C LEU A 149 17.61 -2.10 8.58
N ALA A 150 17.32 -3.05 9.45
CA ALA A 150 17.91 -4.38 9.33
C ALA A 150 17.61 -4.98 7.95
N THR A 151 18.60 -5.68 7.38
CA THR A 151 18.48 -6.31 6.05
C THR A 151 17.25 -7.21 6.03
N GLN A 152 16.33 -6.93 5.09
CA GLN A 152 15.14 -7.74 4.91
C GLN A 152 15.45 -8.96 4.05
N SER A 153 14.95 -10.12 4.45
CA SER A 153 15.09 -11.39 3.70
C SER A 153 13.81 -11.73 2.92
N TYR A 154 12.75 -10.97 3.12
CA TYR A 154 11.43 -11.25 2.57
C TYR A 154 10.87 -10.00 1.87
N THR A 155 10.05 -10.25 0.85
CA THR A 155 9.23 -9.19 0.25
C THR A 155 8.16 -8.69 1.23
N ALA A 156 7.72 -7.46 1.05
CA ALA A 156 6.59 -6.92 1.80
C ALA A 156 5.27 -7.48 1.24
N LEU A 157 4.35 -7.86 2.13
CA LEU A 157 2.99 -8.24 1.77
C LEU A 157 2.02 -7.10 2.04
N MET A 158 0.99 -6.94 1.20
CA MET A 158 -0.22 -6.19 1.51
C MET A 158 -1.27 -7.11 2.14
N PHE A 159 -2.09 -6.60 3.06
CA PHE A 159 -3.11 -7.29 3.86
C PHE A 159 -2.55 -8.31 4.86
N ALA A 160 -1.24 -8.48 4.92
CA ALA A 160 -0.52 -9.42 5.80
C ALA A 160 0.94 -8.98 5.91
N GLY A 161 1.76 -9.78 6.55
CA GLY A 161 3.22 -9.64 6.55
C GLY A 161 3.94 -10.98 6.55
N HIS A 162 5.19 -10.96 6.10
CA HIS A 162 6.16 -12.00 6.44
C HIS A 162 6.71 -11.71 7.84
N TRP A 163 6.44 -12.59 8.80
CA TRP A 163 6.90 -12.43 10.17
C TRP A 163 7.96 -13.47 10.48
N ARG A 164 9.23 -13.12 10.32
CA ARG A 164 10.41 -13.97 10.56
C ARG A 164 10.44 -15.27 9.74
N SER A 165 9.62 -15.37 8.74
CA SER A 165 9.53 -16.52 7.83
C SER A 165 8.94 -16.11 6.49
N SER A 166 9.07 -16.97 5.49
CA SER A 166 8.41 -16.78 4.19
C SER A 166 6.89 -17.07 4.20
N SER A 167 6.34 -17.46 5.36
CA SER A 167 4.91 -17.74 5.47
C SER A 167 4.10 -16.47 5.61
N ILE A 168 2.90 -16.45 5.06
CA ILE A 168 1.91 -15.40 5.30
C ILE A 168 1.54 -15.42 6.79
N SER A 169 1.66 -14.30 7.46
CA SER A 169 1.41 -14.15 8.89
C SER A 169 0.69 -12.86 9.18
N LEU A 170 0.00 -12.80 10.32
CA LEU A 170 -0.65 -11.59 10.82
C LEU A 170 -1.56 -10.93 9.78
N ALA A 171 -2.30 -11.76 9.02
CA ALA A 171 -3.21 -11.28 7.99
C ALA A 171 -4.32 -10.40 8.61
N SER A 172 -4.67 -9.33 7.92
CA SER A 172 -5.48 -8.23 8.44
C SER A 172 -6.87 -8.20 7.83
N ASN A 173 -7.90 -8.06 8.67
CA ASN A 173 -9.24 -7.67 8.22
C ASN A 173 -9.25 -6.15 7.97
N CYS A 174 -8.93 -5.79 6.74
CA CYS A 174 -8.84 -4.38 6.34
C CYS A 174 -9.19 -4.18 4.87
N ALA A 175 -9.54 -2.94 4.51
CA ALA A 175 -9.59 -2.48 3.13
C ALA A 175 -8.36 -1.64 2.81
N ILE A 176 -7.78 -1.81 1.62
CA ILE A 176 -6.71 -0.97 1.08
C ILE A 176 -7.24 -0.23 -0.15
N TYR A 177 -7.14 1.11 -0.11
CA TYR A 177 -7.60 2.03 -1.16
C TYR A 177 -6.49 2.31 -2.18
N TYR A 178 -5.26 2.37 -1.74
CA TYR A 178 -4.03 2.41 -2.53
C TYR A 178 -2.82 2.14 -1.65
N ALA A 179 -1.70 1.78 -2.28
CA ALA A 179 -0.41 1.71 -1.61
C ALA A 179 0.69 2.24 -2.54
N GLN A 180 1.61 3.02 -1.99
CA GLN A 180 2.82 3.46 -2.68
C GLN A 180 4.04 3.02 -1.89
N ILE A 181 5.07 2.56 -2.58
CA ILE A 181 6.38 2.28 -1.98
C ILE A 181 7.38 3.23 -2.65
N THR A 182 8.25 3.81 -1.83
CA THR A 182 9.29 4.74 -2.29
C THR A 182 10.69 4.22 -1.97
N GLU A 183 11.66 4.57 -2.81
CA GLU A 183 13.10 4.52 -2.50
C GLU A 183 13.65 5.93 -2.58
N GLY A 184 14.09 6.47 -1.45
CA GLY A 184 14.38 7.87 -1.34
C GLY A 184 13.13 8.69 -1.69
N THR A 185 13.23 9.59 -2.68
CA THR A 185 12.11 10.43 -3.15
C THR A 185 11.30 9.79 -4.30
N ASN A 186 11.77 8.69 -4.88
CA ASN A 186 11.16 8.07 -6.04
C ASN A 186 10.08 7.06 -5.65
N ILE A 187 8.95 7.07 -6.34
CA ILE A 187 7.94 6.01 -6.23
C ILE A 187 8.40 4.81 -7.06
N VAL A 188 8.61 3.66 -6.41
CA VAL A 188 9.05 2.41 -7.06
C VAL A 188 7.93 1.37 -7.19
N ARG A 189 6.81 1.56 -6.45
CA ARG A 189 5.55 0.82 -6.61
C ARG A 189 4.39 1.79 -6.39
N ASN A 190 3.34 1.65 -7.20
CA ASN A 190 2.11 2.45 -7.05
C ASN A 190 0.90 1.56 -7.36
N PHE A 191 0.33 0.98 -6.33
CA PHE A 191 -0.73 -0.01 -6.39
C PHE A 191 -2.11 0.64 -6.40
N ILE A 192 -2.91 0.28 -7.39
CA ILE A 192 -4.32 0.68 -7.55
C ILE A 192 -5.20 -0.57 -7.44
N PRO A 193 -6.24 -0.57 -6.58
CA PRO A 193 -7.19 -1.68 -6.51
C PRO A 193 -8.06 -1.73 -7.76
N CYS A 194 -8.18 -2.91 -8.36
CA CYS A 194 -8.92 -3.10 -9.60
C CYS A 194 -9.40 -4.54 -9.77
N LEU A 195 -10.23 -4.73 -10.78
CA LEU A 195 -10.56 -6.02 -11.37
C LEU A 195 -9.77 -6.16 -12.67
N ASP A 196 -9.20 -7.32 -12.91
CA ASP A 196 -8.58 -7.65 -14.18
C ASP A 196 -9.64 -7.91 -15.29
N PRO A 197 -9.26 -8.17 -16.55
CA PRO A 197 -10.22 -8.47 -17.63
C PRO A 197 -11.11 -9.69 -17.38
N ASN A 198 -10.77 -10.57 -16.44
CA ASN A 198 -11.56 -11.74 -16.02
C ASN A 198 -12.41 -11.45 -14.79
N ASN A 199 -12.51 -10.18 -14.35
CA ASN A 199 -13.15 -9.74 -13.11
C ASN A 199 -12.49 -10.28 -11.83
N THR A 200 -11.22 -10.68 -11.87
CA THR A 200 -10.47 -11.12 -10.68
C THR A 200 -9.93 -9.90 -9.93
N PRO A 201 -10.23 -9.77 -8.62
CA PRO A 201 -9.68 -8.68 -7.80
C PRO A 201 -8.15 -8.74 -7.71
N CYS A 202 -7.49 -7.60 -7.96
CA CYS A 202 -6.03 -7.48 -7.92
C CYS A 202 -5.60 -6.06 -7.57
N MET A 203 -4.35 -5.91 -7.18
CA MET A 203 -3.68 -4.60 -7.08
C MET A 203 -2.80 -4.42 -8.31
N TYR A 204 -3.08 -3.41 -9.13
CA TYR A 204 -2.26 -3.11 -10.30
C TYR A 204 -1.19 -2.09 -9.94
N ASP A 205 0.09 -2.46 -10.14
CA ASP A 205 1.21 -1.54 -9.97
C ASP A 205 1.44 -0.75 -11.27
N THR A 206 1.18 0.54 -11.23
CA THR A 206 1.32 1.42 -12.40
C THR A 206 2.78 1.74 -12.74
N VAL A 207 3.73 1.47 -11.85
CA VAL A 207 5.17 1.65 -12.09
C VAL A 207 5.75 0.48 -12.88
N THR A 208 5.44 -0.76 -12.46
CA THR A 208 5.92 -1.96 -13.15
C THR A 208 4.99 -2.44 -14.27
N ALA A 209 3.81 -1.84 -14.38
CA ALA A 209 2.75 -2.23 -15.30
C ALA A 209 2.32 -3.71 -15.13
N GLN A 210 2.19 -4.17 -13.88
CA GLN A 210 1.84 -5.55 -13.53
C GLN A 210 0.67 -5.61 -12.54
N ALA A 211 -0.15 -6.66 -12.68
CA ALA A 211 -1.18 -7.00 -11.71
C ALA A 211 -0.65 -8.01 -10.68
N TYR A 212 -0.98 -7.78 -9.42
CA TYR A 212 -0.60 -8.60 -8.28
C TYR A 212 -1.86 -9.19 -7.64
N TYR A 213 -1.89 -10.50 -7.50
CA TYR A 213 -3.06 -11.27 -7.11
C TYR A 213 -2.95 -11.80 -5.69
N ASN A 214 -4.07 -12.32 -5.20
CA ASN A 214 -4.14 -13.00 -3.92
C ASN A 214 -3.23 -14.25 -3.91
N ILE A 215 -2.35 -14.33 -2.92
CA ILE A 215 -1.53 -15.51 -2.61
C ILE A 215 -1.99 -16.23 -1.34
N GLY A 216 -3.00 -15.68 -0.65
CA GLY A 216 -3.65 -16.29 0.52
C GLY A 216 -4.84 -17.18 0.12
N THR A 217 -5.82 -17.28 1.02
CA THR A 217 -7.01 -18.10 0.80
C THR A 217 -8.27 -17.24 0.75
N GLY A 218 -9.33 -17.74 0.06
CA GLY A 218 -10.57 -17.01 -0.17
C GLY A 218 -10.38 -15.85 -1.15
N ASP A 219 -11.45 -15.09 -1.37
CA ASP A 219 -11.48 -14.00 -2.33
C ASP A 219 -11.48 -12.63 -1.64
N PHE A 220 -10.88 -11.64 -2.28
CA PHE A 220 -11.08 -10.26 -1.88
C PHE A 220 -12.49 -9.80 -2.20
N SER A 221 -13.12 -9.10 -1.26
CA SER A 221 -14.26 -8.25 -1.59
C SER A 221 -13.79 -6.86 -2.02
N TYR A 222 -14.65 -6.12 -2.70
CA TYR A 222 -14.34 -4.77 -3.19
C TYR A 222 -15.59 -3.89 -3.19
N ALA A 223 -15.42 -2.57 -3.33
CA ALA A 223 -16.50 -1.64 -3.63
C ALA A 223 -16.20 -0.93 -4.95
N SER A 224 -17.23 -0.78 -5.78
CA SER A 224 -17.20 0.08 -6.97
C SER A 224 -17.32 1.56 -6.58
N PHE A 225 -16.98 2.45 -7.51
CA PHE A 225 -17.18 3.91 -7.38
C PHE A 225 -18.65 4.27 -7.55
#